data_caf640b2706099d711efd2e17f52308e
#
_entry.id   caf640b2706099d711efd2e17f52308e
#
_cell.length_a   1.000
_cell.length_b   1.000
_cell.length_c   1.000
_cell.angle_alpha   90.00
_cell.angle_beta   90.00
_cell.angle_gamma   90.00
#
_symmetry.space_group_name_H-M   'P 1'
#
loop_
_entity.id
_entity.type
_entity.pdbx_description
1 polymer ?
#
loop_
_entity_poly.entity_id
_entity_poly.type
_entity_poly.pdbx_seq_one_letter_code
_entity_poly.pdbx_strand_id
1 'polypeptide(L)'
;VSISSTTPLKEIAELLKTSQYSRLPVYEGSADNIVGILPASLFLSHYVAEKPIVLRKMLLKPYVFDSQTEISLLLQGMRLNKLHMVFLTDEAKNKVGIITMEDLLEELVGDIQDESDAGEGLELE
;
A
#
# COMPACT_ATOMS: atom_id res chain seq x y z
N VAL A 1 -8.44 3.30 2.15
CA VAL A 1 -9.47 2.85 1.22
C VAL A 1 -9.14 1.45 0.72
N SER A 2 -10.12 0.58 0.72
CA SER A 2 -9.97 -0.77 0.23
C SER A 2 -11.26 -1.17 -0.49
N ILE A 3 -11.17 -2.21 -1.31
CA ILE A 3 -12.34 -2.69 -2.05
C ILE A 3 -12.54 -4.18 -1.81
N SER A 4 -13.77 -4.62 -1.99
CA SER A 4 -14.11 -6.03 -1.90
C SER A 4 -13.69 -6.74 -3.18
N SER A 5 -13.28 -7.99 -3.04
CA SER A 5 -12.92 -8.82 -4.21
C SER A 5 -14.12 -9.04 -5.13
N THR A 6 -15.32 -8.77 -4.66
CA THR A 6 -16.54 -8.94 -5.45
C THR A 6 -17.00 -7.64 -6.08
N THR A 7 -16.26 -6.55 -5.92
CA THR A 7 -16.61 -5.27 -6.52
C THR A 7 -16.62 -5.39 -8.05
N PRO A 8 -17.67 -4.92 -8.71
CA PRO A 8 -17.70 -4.98 -10.18
C PRO A 8 -16.54 -4.23 -10.80
N LEU A 9 -16.01 -4.77 -11.89
CA LEU A 9 -14.85 -4.17 -12.54
C LEU A 9 -15.09 -2.73 -12.95
N LYS A 10 -16.30 -2.41 -13.37
CA LYS A 10 -16.63 -1.05 -13.77
C LYS A 10 -16.49 -0.08 -12.60
N GLU A 11 -16.92 -0.48 -11.42
CA GLU A 11 -16.80 0.36 -10.24
C GLU A 11 -15.34 0.56 -9.85
N ILE A 12 -14.54 -0.49 -9.98
CA ILE A 12 -13.10 -0.37 -9.70
C ILE A 12 -12.47 0.62 -10.66
N ALA A 13 -12.82 0.52 -11.94
CA ALA A 13 -12.26 1.41 -12.94
C ALA A 13 -12.62 2.86 -12.65
N GLU A 14 -13.87 3.11 -12.27
CA GLU A 14 -14.29 4.46 -11.95
C GLU A 14 -13.58 5.02 -10.72
N LEU A 15 -13.42 4.19 -9.70
CA LEU A 15 -12.71 4.60 -8.51
C LEU A 15 -11.27 4.97 -8.83
N LEU A 16 -10.60 4.16 -9.63
CA LEU A 16 -9.21 4.40 -9.98
C LEU A 16 -9.03 5.59 -10.92
N LYS A 17 -10.02 5.87 -11.75
CA LYS A 17 -9.97 7.03 -12.65
C LYS A 17 -10.13 8.34 -11.91
N THR A 18 -10.91 8.34 -10.84
CA THR A 18 -11.23 9.57 -10.12
C THR A 18 -10.35 9.78 -8.90
N SER A 19 -9.55 8.81 -8.52
CA SER A 19 -8.69 8.91 -7.35
C SER A 19 -7.23 8.91 -7.79
N GLN A 20 -6.36 9.21 -6.84
CA GLN A 20 -4.93 9.22 -7.11
C GLN A 20 -4.23 8.00 -6.52
N TYR A 21 -4.99 6.97 -6.20
CA TYR A 21 -4.43 5.77 -5.63
C TYR A 21 -3.67 4.98 -6.68
N SER A 22 -2.42 4.66 -6.38
CA SER A 22 -1.61 3.80 -7.25
C SER A 22 -1.78 2.34 -6.92
N ARG A 23 -2.19 2.05 -5.70
CA ARG A 23 -2.35 0.69 -5.20
C ARG A 23 -3.57 0.64 -4.30
N LEU A 24 -4.35 -0.41 -4.47
CA LEU A 24 -5.62 -0.51 -3.79
C LEU A 24 -5.71 -1.84 -3.06
N PRO A 25 -5.82 -1.85 -1.73
CA PRO A 25 -5.99 -3.11 -0.99
C PRO A 25 -7.32 -3.76 -1.34
N VAL A 26 -7.29 -5.07 -1.48
CA VAL A 26 -8.49 -5.85 -1.81
C VAL A 26 -8.75 -6.84 -0.70
N TYR A 27 -9.98 -6.86 -0.21
CA TYR A 27 -10.38 -7.79 0.85
C TYR A 27 -11.41 -8.77 0.33
N GLU A 28 -11.55 -9.89 1.04
CA GLU A 28 -12.54 -10.91 0.70
C GLU A 28 -13.37 -11.20 1.93
N GLY A 29 -14.67 -11.00 1.83
CA GLY A 29 -15.57 -11.20 2.95
C GLY A 29 -15.51 -10.04 3.92
N SER A 30 -14.64 -10.14 4.90
CA SER A 30 -14.46 -9.09 5.91
C SER A 30 -13.40 -8.10 5.47
N ALA A 31 -13.59 -6.83 5.83
CA ALA A 31 -12.62 -5.78 5.50
C ALA A 31 -11.24 -6.04 6.13
N ASP A 32 -11.19 -6.86 7.15
CA ASP A 32 -9.93 -7.22 7.79
C ASP A 32 -9.16 -8.30 7.03
N ASN A 33 -9.83 -8.98 6.11
CA ASN A 33 -9.22 -10.08 5.38
C ASN A 33 -8.66 -9.62 4.04
N ILE A 34 -7.52 -8.95 4.08
CA ILE A 34 -6.88 -8.46 2.87
C ILE A 34 -6.24 -9.63 2.12
N VAL A 35 -6.64 -9.82 0.87
CA VAL A 35 -6.12 -10.91 0.07
C VAL A 35 -5.05 -10.46 -0.93
N GLY A 36 -4.91 -9.15 -1.13
CA GLY A 36 -3.88 -8.67 -2.01
C GLY A 36 -3.97 -7.18 -2.24
N ILE A 37 -3.06 -6.68 -3.06
CA ILE A 37 -2.99 -5.27 -3.42
C ILE A 37 -3.10 -5.17 -4.92
N LEU A 38 -4.04 -4.36 -5.40
CA LEU A 38 -4.27 -4.18 -6.83
C LEU A 38 -3.48 -2.99 -7.36
N PRO A 39 -2.53 -3.20 -8.28
CA PRO A 39 -1.85 -2.08 -8.92
C PRO A 39 -2.80 -1.37 -9.88
N ALA A 40 -3.02 -0.08 -9.68
CA ALA A 40 -3.98 0.67 -10.48
C ALA A 40 -3.62 0.69 -11.97
N SER A 41 -2.35 0.93 -12.27
CA SER A 41 -1.93 1.03 -13.66
C SER A 41 -2.13 -0.27 -14.43
N LEU A 42 -1.84 -1.39 -13.77
CA LEU A 42 -2.03 -2.70 -14.40
C LEU A 42 -3.51 -2.94 -14.69
N PHE A 43 -4.36 -2.67 -13.70
CA PHE A 43 -5.79 -2.87 -13.87
C PHE A 43 -6.34 -1.99 -14.99
N LEU A 44 -6.01 -0.69 -14.96
CA LEU A 44 -6.54 0.25 -15.94
C LEU A 44 -6.07 -0.05 -17.35
N SER A 45 -4.82 -0.49 -17.51
CA SER A 45 -4.32 -0.82 -18.84
C SER A 45 -5.08 -2.00 -19.45
N HIS A 46 -5.40 -2.99 -18.63
CA HIS A 46 -6.20 -4.11 -19.11
C HIS A 46 -7.63 -3.71 -19.37
N TYR A 47 -8.18 -2.88 -18.51
CA TYR A 47 -9.57 -2.46 -18.65
C TYR A 47 -9.79 -1.65 -19.92
N VAL A 48 -8.92 -0.69 -20.18
CA VAL A 48 -9.02 0.17 -21.37
C VAL A 48 -8.79 -0.64 -22.64
N ALA A 49 -7.87 -1.59 -22.60
CA ALA A 49 -7.59 -2.42 -23.76
C ALA A 49 -8.62 -3.55 -23.96
N GLU A 50 -9.61 -3.61 -23.08
CA GLU A 50 -10.64 -4.64 -23.11
C GLU A 50 -10.08 -6.05 -23.06
N LYS A 51 -8.95 -6.21 -22.36
CA LYS A 51 -8.38 -7.52 -22.12
C LYS A 51 -9.11 -8.21 -20.98
N PRO A 52 -9.13 -9.54 -20.95
CA PRO A 52 -9.75 -10.26 -19.85
C PRO A 52 -9.10 -9.91 -18.53
N ILE A 53 -9.89 -9.69 -17.49
CA ILE A 53 -9.41 -9.36 -16.16
C ILE A 53 -9.87 -10.44 -15.19
N VAL A 54 -8.91 -11.11 -14.58
CA VAL A 54 -9.16 -11.99 -13.45
C VAL A 54 -8.49 -11.29 -12.27
N LEU A 55 -9.29 -10.64 -11.46
CA LEU A 55 -8.78 -9.78 -10.41
C LEU A 55 -7.75 -10.50 -9.52
N ARG A 56 -8.07 -11.72 -9.11
CA ARG A 56 -7.18 -12.48 -8.24
C ARG A 56 -5.79 -12.65 -8.81
N LYS A 57 -5.66 -12.74 -10.13
CA LYS A 57 -4.35 -12.92 -10.77
C LYS A 57 -3.55 -11.65 -10.86
N MET A 58 -4.19 -10.51 -10.66
CA MET A 58 -3.51 -9.23 -10.70
C MET A 58 -3.00 -8.77 -9.35
N LEU A 59 -3.45 -9.40 -8.28
CA LEU A 59 -3.14 -8.96 -6.94
C LEU A 59 -1.70 -9.27 -6.55
N LEU A 60 -1.05 -8.28 -5.95
CA LEU A 60 0.26 -8.48 -5.36
C LEU A 60 0.08 -9.01 -3.95
N LYS A 61 1.06 -9.80 -3.49
CA LYS A 61 0.99 -10.39 -2.17
C LYS A 61 1.02 -9.32 -1.09
N PRO A 62 0.12 -9.40 -0.11
CA PRO A 62 0.16 -8.45 1.01
C PRO A 62 1.25 -8.86 1.99
N TYR A 63 2.21 -7.99 2.23
CA TYR A 63 3.24 -8.22 3.24
C TYR A 63 2.79 -7.64 4.56
N VAL A 64 3.05 -8.35 5.64
CA VAL A 64 2.56 -8.02 6.96
C VAL A 64 3.74 -7.89 7.91
N PHE A 65 3.76 -6.82 8.69
CA PHE A 65 4.76 -6.60 9.72
C PHE A 65 4.07 -6.39 11.06
N ASP A 66 4.79 -6.68 12.13
CA ASP A 66 4.28 -6.42 13.47
C ASP A 66 4.23 -4.91 13.71
N SER A 67 3.14 -4.43 14.33
CA SER A 67 2.97 -3.00 14.57
C SER A 67 4.00 -2.44 15.54
N GLN A 68 4.73 -3.31 16.27
CA GLN A 68 5.79 -2.87 17.17
C GLN A 68 7.14 -2.76 16.46
N THR A 69 7.21 -3.07 15.19
CA THR A 69 8.45 -2.97 14.44
C THR A 69 8.93 -1.53 14.40
N GLU A 70 10.20 -1.29 14.68
CA GLU A 70 10.76 0.04 14.62
C GLU A 70 10.72 0.57 13.19
N ILE A 71 10.52 1.88 13.06
CA ILE A 71 10.39 2.51 11.74
C ILE A 71 11.59 2.23 10.85
N SER A 72 12.79 2.30 11.40
CA SER A 72 13.99 2.05 10.59
C SER A 72 14.06 0.63 10.07
N LEU A 73 13.67 -0.34 10.89
CA LEU A 73 13.64 -1.74 10.47
C LEU A 73 12.54 -1.99 9.46
N LEU A 74 11.40 -1.33 9.66
CA LEU A 74 10.29 -1.45 8.73
C LEU A 74 10.68 -0.91 7.36
N LEU A 75 11.30 0.26 7.33
CA LEU A 75 11.75 0.86 6.09
C LEU A 75 12.78 -0.03 5.39
N GLN A 76 13.71 -0.58 6.15
CA GLN A 76 14.73 -1.47 5.60
C GLN A 76 14.08 -2.70 4.97
N GLY A 77 13.11 -3.30 5.66
CA GLY A 77 12.41 -4.46 5.13
C GLY A 77 11.64 -4.14 3.87
N MET A 78 11.00 -2.99 3.84
CA MET A 78 10.25 -2.57 2.65
C MET A 78 11.19 -2.34 1.47
N ARG A 79 12.34 -1.72 1.71
CA ARG A 79 13.29 -1.47 0.63
C ARG A 79 13.90 -2.75 0.10
N LEU A 80 14.27 -3.66 0.99
CA LEU A 80 14.86 -4.93 0.58
C LEU A 80 13.91 -5.76 -0.27
N ASN A 81 12.63 -5.70 0.04
CA ASN A 81 11.62 -6.46 -0.68
C ASN A 81 10.91 -5.65 -1.75
N LYS A 82 11.35 -4.41 -1.97
CA LYS A 82 10.78 -3.51 -2.98
C LYS A 82 9.28 -3.32 -2.79
N LEU A 83 8.90 -3.13 -1.54
CA LEU A 83 7.49 -2.95 -1.18
C LEU A 83 7.16 -1.47 -1.09
N HIS A 84 5.96 -1.11 -1.54
CA HIS A 84 5.47 0.26 -1.43
C HIS A 84 4.40 0.39 -0.36
N MET A 85 3.82 -0.70 0.04
CA MET A 85 2.72 -0.73 0.99
C MET A 85 2.79 -2.02 1.79
N VAL A 86 2.62 -1.92 3.10
CA VAL A 86 2.59 -3.10 3.96
C VAL A 86 1.46 -2.95 4.96
N PHE A 87 1.07 -4.05 5.56
CA PHE A 87 0.04 -4.08 6.59
C PHE A 87 0.69 -4.34 7.93
N LEU A 88 0.14 -3.71 8.97
CA LEU A 88 0.62 -3.89 10.32
C LEU A 88 -0.40 -4.71 11.10
N THR A 89 0.11 -5.61 11.95
CA THR A 89 -0.76 -6.43 12.80
C THR A 89 -0.38 -6.27 14.25
N ASP A 90 -1.34 -6.51 15.13
CA ASP A 90 -1.06 -6.56 16.56
C ASP A 90 -0.68 -7.99 16.97
N GLU A 91 -0.53 -8.21 18.27
CA GLU A 91 -0.12 -9.52 18.77
C GLU A 91 -1.12 -10.61 18.45
N ALA A 92 -2.38 -10.27 18.35
CA ALA A 92 -3.44 -11.23 18.05
C ALA A 92 -3.59 -11.47 16.55
N LYS A 93 -2.69 -10.91 15.74
CA LYS A 93 -2.71 -11.04 14.29
C LYS A 93 -3.84 -10.27 13.64
N ASN A 94 -4.43 -9.33 14.33
CA ASN A 94 -5.43 -8.44 13.75
C ASN A 94 -4.73 -7.32 13.00
N LYS A 95 -5.25 -6.97 11.83
CA LYS A 95 -4.69 -5.87 11.06
C LYS A 95 -5.08 -4.56 11.71
N VAL A 96 -4.09 -3.76 12.08
CA VAL A 96 -4.33 -2.49 12.75
C VAL A 96 -4.03 -1.30 11.87
N GLY A 97 -3.38 -1.49 10.73
CA GLY A 97 -3.11 -0.37 9.86
C GLY A 97 -2.41 -0.74 8.59
N ILE A 98 -2.29 0.26 7.74
CA ILE A 98 -1.59 0.17 6.46
C ILE A 98 -0.56 1.28 6.46
N ILE A 99 0.63 0.97 5.98
CA ILE A 99 1.66 1.99 5.87
C ILE A 99 2.27 1.94 4.47
N THR A 100 2.53 3.12 3.91
CA THR A 100 3.17 3.22 2.61
C THR A 100 4.60 3.70 2.78
N MET A 101 5.43 3.44 1.77
CA MET A 101 6.80 3.91 1.78
C MET A 101 6.85 5.44 1.90
N GLU A 102 5.95 6.11 1.22
CA GLU A 102 5.87 7.56 1.27
C GLU A 102 5.60 8.06 2.67
N ASP A 103 4.69 7.41 3.39
CA ASP A 103 4.37 7.80 4.76
C ASP A 103 5.58 7.67 5.67
N LEU A 104 6.36 6.60 5.51
CA LEU A 104 7.56 6.38 6.31
C LEU A 104 8.60 7.44 6.03
N LEU A 105 8.80 7.77 4.76
CA LEU A 105 9.78 8.78 4.39
C LEU A 105 9.39 10.15 4.93
N GLU A 106 8.12 10.49 4.91
CA GLU A 106 7.66 11.75 5.48
C GLU A 106 7.93 11.81 6.97
N GLU A 107 7.71 10.71 7.68
CA GLU A 107 7.98 10.65 9.11
C GLU A 107 9.46 10.89 9.40
N LEU A 108 10.31 10.24 8.64
CA LEU A 108 11.76 10.38 8.84
C LEU A 108 12.25 11.77 8.48
N VAL A 109 11.72 12.35 7.42
CA VAL A 109 12.11 13.70 7.02
C VAL A 109 11.65 14.70 8.08
N GLY A 110 10.43 14.54 8.58
CA GLY A 110 9.92 15.41 9.62
C GLY A 110 10.78 15.37 10.86
N ASP A 111 11.17 14.17 11.30
CA ASP A 111 12.04 14.02 12.47
C ASP A 111 13.38 14.68 12.24
N ILE A 112 13.96 14.47 11.07
CA ILE A 112 15.25 15.05 10.76
C ILE A 112 15.18 16.56 10.73
N GLN A 113 14.13 17.11 10.14
CA GLN A 113 13.95 18.55 10.07
C GLN A 113 13.78 19.16 11.44
N ASP A 114 13.03 18.48 12.31
CA ASP A 114 12.85 18.96 13.67
C ASP A 114 14.15 19.00 14.43
N GLU A 115 15.01 18.01 14.26
CA GLU A 115 16.27 17.93 14.95
C GLU A 115 17.30 18.91 14.42
N SER A 116 17.41 18.95 13.11
CA SER A 116 18.46 19.76 12.49
C SER A 116 18.14 21.23 12.48
N ASP A 117 16.88 21.55 12.67
CA ASP A 117 16.48 22.94 12.68
C ASP A 117 16.63 23.63 11.35
N ALA A 118 17.34 23.04 10.48
CA ALA A 118 17.56 23.63 9.18
C ALA A 118 17.10 22.72 8.07
N GLY A 119 17.32 21.47 8.24
CA GLY A 119 16.89 20.52 7.25
C GLY A 119 17.55 20.64 5.92
N GLU A 120 18.39 21.64 5.77
CA GLU A 120 19.04 21.79 4.47
C GLU A 120 20.13 20.74 4.34
N GLY A 121 20.36 20.33 3.14
CA GLY A 121 21.39 19.37 2.87
C GLY A 121 21.00 17.94 3.17
N LEU A 122 19.82 17.74 3.64
CA LEU A 122 19.34 16.38 3.90
C LEU A 122 18.59 15.89 2.70
N GLU A 123 19.24 15.03 1.98
CA GLU A 123 18.68 14.45 0.77
C GLU A 123 18.33 13.02 1.04
N LEU A 124 17.07 12.70 0.91
CA LEU A 124 16.62 11.34 1.09
C LEU A 124 16.41 10.73 -0.28
N GLU A 125 17.43 10.15 -0.77
CA GLU A 125 17.38 9.60 -2.12
C GLU A 125 17.11 8.16 -2.18
#